data_7f450a98147620a5d1b88f204643d673
#
_entry.id   7f450a98147620a5d1b88f204643d673
#
_cell.length_a   1.000
_cell.length_b   1.000
_cell.length_c   1.000
_cell.angle_alpha   90.00
_cell.angle_beta   90.00
_cell.angle_gamma   90.00
#
_symmetry.space_group_name_H-M   'P 1'
#
loop_
_entity.id
_entity.type
_entity.pdbx_description
1 polymer ?
#
loop_
_entity_poly.entity_id
_entity_poly.type
_entity_poly.pdbx_seq_one_letter_code
_entity_poly.pdbx_strand_id
1 'polypeptide(L)'
;SNPYFCQNQEQMKKIYFFILALTVITSSNAQKLARPKLVVGIVVDQMRWDYLYRYYDRYDANGGFKRLLNQGFSCENTLIPYTPTITACGHSSIFTGTVPAIHGIAGNAWWDRDVKRTVYCTEDKTVNTVGSNTDLGQMSPKNLLVTTICDELKLATNFKSKVIGIALKDRGGILPAGHAANAAYWYDSKVGKWITSTYYMKELPAWVNDFNNQNWVDKYYKTGWSLLYPASTYIQSTADEKSYEGAPFG
;
A
#
# COMPACT_ATOMS: atom_id res chain seq x y z
N SER A 1 31.12 -55.38 -44.14
CA SER A 1 30.13 -54.46 -43.56
C SER A 1 30.43 -53.06 -44.10
N ASN A 2 29.45 -52.48 -44.76
CA ASN A 2 29.59 -51.20 -45.47
C ASN A 2 29.64 -50.04 -44.45
N PRO A 3 30.75 -49.32 -44.32
CA PRO A 3 30.92 -48.26 -43.30
C PRO A 3 29.92 -47.12 -43.45
N TYR A 4 29.38 -46.90 -44.62
CA TYR A 4 28.33 -45.88 -44.86
C TYR A 4 26.98 -46.18 -44.16
N PHE A 5 26.70 -47.47 -43.88
CA PHE A 5 25.48 -47.84 -43.22
C PHE A 5 25.50 -47.57 -41.71
N CYS A 6 26.65 -47.69 -41.06
CA CYS A 6 26.84 -47.40 -39.65
C CYS A 6 26.82 -45.88 -39.36
N GLN A 7 27.37 -45.09 -40.30
CA GLN A 7 27.45 -43.64 -40.15
C GLN A 7 26.05 -42.98 -40.27
N ASN A 8 25.19 -43.51 -41.13
CA ASN A 8 23.80 -43.07 -41.29
C ASN A 8 22.95 -43.39 -40.04
N GLN A 9 23.16 -44.55 -39.40
CA GLN A 9 22.42 -44.90 -38.17
C GLN A 9 22.76 -43.99 -37.00
N GLU A 10 24.00 -43.58 -36.83
CA GLU A 10 24.45 -42.66 -35.82
C GLU A 10 23.87 -41.25 -36.03
N GLN A 11 23.84 -40.79 -37.27
CA GLN A 11 23.21 -39.50 -37.58
C GLN A 11 21.72 -39.51 -37.39
N MET A 12 21.03 -40.58 -37.73
CA MET A 12 19.60 -40.72 -37.50
C MET A 12 19.27 -40.72 -36.01
N LYS A 13 20.05 -41.41 -35.17
CA LYS A 13 19.88 -41.38 -33.71
C LYS A 13 20.01 -39.96 -33.15
N LYS A 14 20.97 -39.17 -33.60
CA LYS A 14 21.16 -37.77 -33.21
C LYS A 14 19.97 -36.89 -33.62
N ILE A 15 19.44 -37.12 -34.81
CA ILE A 15 18.27 -36.39 -35.33
C ILE A 15 17.00 -36.75 -34.48
N TYR A 16 16.80 -38.01 -34.17
CA TYR A 16 15.67 -38.44 -33.30
C TYR A 16 15.82 -37.89 -31.88
N PHE A 17 17.01 -37.86 -31.35
CA PHE A 17 17.28 -37.25 -30.03
C PHE A 17 16.99 -35.75 -30.01
N PHE A 18 17.39 -35.06 -31.10
CA PHE A 18 17.13 -33.61 -31.24
C PHE A 18 15.63 -33.31 -31.41
N ILE A 19 14.90 -34.12 -32.18
CA ILE A 19 13.45 -33.99 -32.34
C ILE A 19 12.75 -34.29 -31.02
N LEU A 20 13.16 -35.32 -30.27
CA LEU A 20 12.62 -35.67 -28.97
C LEU A 20 12.89 -34.53 -27.94
N ALA A 21 14.09 -33.97 -27.92
CA ALA A 21 14.44 -32.81 -27.10
C ALA A 21 13.58 -31.58 -27.44
N LEU A 22 13.36 -31.31 -28.73
CA LEU A 22 12.53 -30.21 -29.20
C LEU A 22 11.04 -30.39 -28.77
N THR A 23 10.52 -31.61 -28.83
CA THR A 23 9.13 -31.91 -28.40
C THR A 23 8.95 -31.77 -26.87
N VAL A 24 9.95 -32.09 -26.08
CA VAL A 24 9.92 -31.90 -24.62
C VAL A 24 9.93 -30.40 -24.27
N ILE A 25 10.69 -29.58 -25.00
CA ILE A 25 10.75 -28.12 -24.78
C ILE A 25 9.42 -27.45 -25.16
N THR A 26 8.74 -27.92 -26.19
CA THR A 26 7.43 -27.35 -26.60
C THR A 26 6.27 -27.80 -25.71
N SER A 27 6.45 -28.83 -24.90
CA SER A 27 5.41 -29.33 -23.97
C SER A 27 5.39 -28.61 -22.63
N SER A 28 6.29 -27.70 -22.35
CA SER A 28 6.22 -26.83 -21.18
C SER A 28 5.10 -25.80 -21.36
N ASN A 29 3.86 -26.24 -21.20
CA ASN A 29 2.75 -25.34 -20.96
C ASN A 29 3.03 -24.63 -19.64
N ALA A 30 3.66 -23.46 -19.71
CA ALA A 30 3.72 -22.55 -18.59
C ALA A 30 2.28 -22.31 -18.16
N GLN A 31 1.87 -22.90 -17.04
CA GLN A 31 0.55 -22.74 -16.48
C GLN A 31 0.34 -21.25 -16.27
N LYS A 32 -0.45 -20.63 -17.12
CA LYS A 32 -0.72 -19.20 -17.07
C LYS A 32 -1.54 -18.97 -15.81
N LEU A 33 -0.84 -18.67 -14.70
CA LEU A 33 -1.50 -18.33 -13.45
C LEU A 33 -2.54 -17.23 -13.72
N ALA A 34 -3.78 -17.49 -13.33
CA ALA A 34 -4.84 -16.52 -13.47
C ALA A 34 -4.45 -15.25 -12.71
N ARG A 35 -4.33 -14.13 -13.42
CA ARG A 35 -4.00 -12.86 -12.78
C ARG A 35 -5.18 -12.38 -11.93
N PRO A 36 -4.97 -11.92 -10.70
CA PRO A 36 -6.04 -11.34 -9.89
C PRO A 36 -6.65 -10.15 -10.62
N LYS A 37 -7.96 -10.02 -10.58
CA LYS A 37 -8.69 -8.88 -11.14
C LYS A 37 -8.64 -7.65 -10.23
N LEU A 38 -8.50 -7.86 -8.93
CA LEU A 38 -8.40 -6.83 -7.91
C LEU A 38 -7.34 -7.24 -6.89
N VAL A 39 -6.47 -6.31 -6.54
CA VAL A 39 -5.54 -6.42 -5.42
C VAL A 39 -5.84 -5.28 -4.46
N VAL A 40 -6.05 -5.60 -3.19
CA VAL A 40 -6.29 -4.62 -2.13
C VAL A 40 -5.15 -4.70 -1.15
N GLY A 41 -4.35 -3.64 -1.07
CA GLY A 41 -3.32 -3.45 -0.05
C GLY A 41 -3.90 -2.68 1.13
N ILE A 42 -3.86 -3.26 2.33
CA ILE A 42 -4.31 -2.60 3.57
C ILE A 42 -3.10 -2.44 4.48
N VAL A 43 -2.77 -1.18 4.81
CA VAL A 43 -1.73 -0.86 5.78
C VAL A 43 -2.40 -0.26 7.01
N VAL A 44 -2.22 -0.90 8.15
CA VAL A 44 -2.72 -0.42 9.44
C VAL A 44 -1.54 0.21 10.17
N ASP A 45 -1.42 1.53 10.06
CA ASP A 45 -0.36 2.30 10.71
C ASP A 45 -0.43 2.17 12.23
N GLN A 46 0.73 2.14 12.89
CA GLN A 46 0.88 2.03 14.36
C GLN A 46 0.29 0.74 14.98
N MET A 47 -0.19 -0.21 14.18
CA MET A 47 -0.65 -1.49 14.68
C MET A 47 0.55 -2.39 15.02
N ARG A 48 0.72 -2.69 16.30
CA ARG A 48 1.77 -3.61 16.74
C ARG A 48 1.43 -5.05 16.31
N TRP A 49 2.45 -5.79 15.92
CA TRP A 49 2.33 -7.19 15.50
C TRP A 49 1.66 -8.07 16.57
N ASP A 50 2.02 -7.86 17.85
CA ASP A 50 1.47 -8.64 18.96
C ASP A 50 -0.03 -8.45 19.16
N TYR A 51 -0.65 -7.38 18.64
CA TYR A 51 -2.10 -7.19 18.74
C TYR A 51 -2.88 -8.27 18.01
N LEU A 52 -2.34 -8.86 16.94
CA LEU A 52 -2.97 -9.96 16.23
C LEU A 52 -3.18 -11.20 17.13
N TYR A 53 -2.26 -11.44 18.05
CA TYR A 53 -2.27 -12.60 18.96
C TYR A 53 -2.82 -12.24 20.34
N ARG A 54 -2.43 -11.09 20.88
CA ARG A 54 -2.85 -10.62 22.20
C ARG A 54 -4.37 -10.46 22.31
N TYR A 55 -5.02 -10.05 21.24
CA TYR A 55 -6.47 -9.83 21.20
C TYR A 55 -7.20 -10.89 20.36
N TYR A 56 -6.55 -12.00 20.04
CA TYR A 56 -7.09 -13.01 19.14
C TYR A 56 -8.48 -13.50 19.55
N ASP A 57 -8.70 -13.77 20.83
CA ASP A 57 -9.98 -14.27 21.35
C ASP A 57 -11.11 -13.22 21.29
N ARG A 58 -10.75 -11.94 21.13
CA ARG A 58 -11.71 -10.84 21.02
C ARG A 58 -12.14 -10.56 19.60
N TYR A 59 -11.39 -11.02 18.62
CA TYR A 59 -11.77 -10.83 17.23
C TYR A 59 -12.97 -11.71 16.88
N ASP A 60 -13.89 -11.15 16.08
CA ASP A 60 -15.00 -11.91 15.53
C ASP A 60 -14.51 -13.19 14.84
N ALA A 61 -15.20 -14.31 15.08
CA ALA A 61 -14.83 -15.60 14.56
C ALA A 61 -14.78 -15.63 13.02
N ASN A 62 -15.65 -14.86 12.37
CA ASN A 62 -15.75 -14.70 10.92
C ASN A 62 -15.11 -13.39 10.43
N GLY A 63 -14.49 -12.63 11.34
CA GLY A 63 -13.89 -11.33 11.05
C GLY A 63 -12.61 -11.41 10.23
N GLY A 64 -12.20 -10.26 9.66
CA GLY A 64 -11.06 -10.17 8.76
C GLY A 64 -9.75 -10.67 9.37
N PHE A 65 -9.44 -10.31 10.62
CA PHE A 65 -8.20 -10.72 11.27
C PHE A 65 -8.08 -12.25 11.42
N LYS A 66 -9.11 -12.91 11.96
CA LYS A 66 -9.10 -14.38 12.10
C LYS A 66 -9.07 -15.07 10.75
N ARG A 67 -9.80 -14.58 9.76
CA ARG A 67 -9.78 -15.14 8.41
C ARG A 67 -8.40 -15.04 7.78
N LEU A 68 -7.73 -13.88 7.88
CA LEU A 68 -6.37 -13.70 7.34
C LEU A 68 -5.35 -14.57 8.05
N LEU A 69 -5.40 -14.67 9.39
CA LEU A 69 -4.50 -15.51 10.17
C LEU A 69 -4.69 -17.01 9.90
N ASN A 70 -5.95 -17.46 9.74
CA ASN A 70 -6.27 -18.89 9.61
C ASN A 70 -6.26 -19.39 8.15
N GLN A 71 -6.50 -18.52 7.16
CA GLN A 71 -6.66 -18.89 5.75
C GLN A 71 -5.67 -18.18 4.83
N GLY A 72 -4.95 -17.18 5.33
CA GLY A 72 -3.94 -16.43 4.61
C GLY A 72 -2.54 -16.95 4.84
N PHE A 73 -1.55 -16.18 4.37
CA PHE A 73 -0.14 -16.40 4.64
C PHE A 73 0.38 -15.31 5.58
N SER A 74 1.04 -15.69 6.67
CA SER A 74 1.60 -14.78 7.67
C SER A 74 3.12 -14.74 7.59
N CYS A 75 3.70 -13.56 7.39
CA CYS A 75 5.15 -13.34 7.43
C CYS A 75 5.55 -12.92 8.84
N GLU A 76 5.81 -13.88 9.73
CA GLU A 76 6.03 -13.59 11.15
C GLU A 76 7.40 -13.00 11.47
N ASN A 77 8.35 -13.12 10.57
CA ASN A 77 9.74 -12.73 10.79
C ASN A 77 10.17 -11.57 9.86
N THR A 78 9.25 -10.67 9.59
CA THR A 78 9.51 -9.50 8.75
C THR A 78 10.05 -8.36 9.61
N LEU A 79 11.33 -8.03 9.44
CA LEU A 79 12.01 -6.98 10.18
C LEU A 79 12.26 -5.75 9.32
N ILE A 80 12.15 -4.57 9.94
CA ILE A 80 12.47 -3.29 9.30
C ILE A 80 13.95 -2.97 9.54
N PRO A 81 14.80 -2.88 8.49
CA PRO A 81 16.26 -2.76 8.63
C PRO A 81 16.75 -1.31 8.75
N TYR A 82 15.89 -0.37 9.14
CA TYR A 82 16.24 1.06 9.23
C TYR A 82 15.54 1.75 10.41
N THR A 83 16.01 2.95 10.73
CA THR A 83 15.40 3.86 11.72
C THR A 83 15.51 5.32 11.21
N PRO A 84 14.52 6.19 11.51
CA PRO A 84 13.30 5.97 12.30
C PRO A 84 12.20 5.23 11.49
N THR A 85 11.42 4.40 12.21
CA THR A 85 10.29 3.64 11.64
C THR A 85 8.99 4.43 11.72
N ILE A 86 8.94 5.58 11.07
CA ILE A 86 7.77 6.47 11.05
C ILE A 86 6.95 6.29 9.77
N THR A 87 5.73 6.82 9.78
CA THR A 87 4.69 6.56 8.77
C THR A 87 5.20 6.66 7.33
N ALA A 88 5.79 7.80 6.93
CA ALA A 88 6.18 8.01 5.54
C ALA A 88 7.27 7.03 5.07
N CYS A 89 8.28 6.78 5.92
CA CYS A 89 9.33 5.80 5.63
C CYS A 89 8.75 4.39 5.48
N GLY A 90 7.88 3.98 6.42
CA GLY A 90 7.28 2.65 6.43
C GLY A 90 6.41 2.39 5.22
N HIS A 91 5.49 3.31 4.92
CA HIS A 91 4.62 3.18 3.75
C HIS A 91 5.42 3.15 2.43
N SER A 92 6.43 4.02 2.30
CA SER A 92 7.31 4.01 1.12
C SER A 92 8.08 2.70 1.01
N SER A 93 8.70 2.23 2.10
CA SER A 93 9.51 1.01 2.08
C SER A 93 8.70 -0.23 1.73
N ILE A 94 7.48 -0.38 2.26
CA ILE A 94 6.61 -1.52 1.96
C ILE A 94 6.26 -1.56 0.47
N PHE A 95 5.94 -0.42 -0.13
CA PHE A 95 5.47 -0.38 -1.51
C PHE A 95 6.59 -0.23 -2.55
N THR A 96 7.78 0.19 -2.15
CA THR A 96 8.95 0.26 -3.04
C THR A 96 9.89 -0.95 -2.94
N GLY A 97 9.77 -1.72 -1.84
CA GLY A 97 10.70 -2.82 -1.54
C GLY A 97 12.12 -2.34 -1.21
N THR A 98 12.30 -1.06 -0.86
CA THR A 98 13.60 -0.45 -0.57
C THR A 98 13.63 0.26 0.78
N VAL A 99 14.73 0.92 1.10
CA VAL A 99 14.96 1.64 2.36
C VAL A 99 15.01 3.16 2.11
N PRO A 100 14.85 4.01 3.15
CA PRO A 100 14.85 5.47 3.03
C PRO A 100 16.02 6.06 2.23
N ALA A 101 17.21 5.48 2.36
CA ALA A 101 18.41 5.91 1.62
C ALA A 101 18.27 5.74 0.08
N ILE A 102 17.37 4.88 -0.38
CA ILE A 102 17.13 4.61 -1.81
C ILE A 102 15.87 5.34 -2.28
N HIS A 103 14.74 5.18 -1.56
CA HIS A 103 13.50 5.81 -2.00
C HIS A 103 13.39 7.30 -1.64
N GLY A 104 14.33 7.87 -0.89
CA GLY A 104 14.43 9.31 -0.62
C GLY A 104 13.52 9.85 0.49
N ILE A 105 12.59 9.07 1.02
CA ILE A 105 11.69 9.49 2.09
C ILE A 105 12.34 9.21 3.44
N ALA A 106 13.07 10.21 3.95
CA ALA A 106 13.84 10.08 5.19
C ALA A 106 12.99 10.20 6.47
N GLY A 107 11.77 10.74 6.36
CA GLY A 107 10.87 10.98 7.49
C GLY A 107 9.51 11.46 7.03
N ASN A 108 8.62 11.80 7.97
CA ASN A 108 7.42 12.56 7.64
C ASN A 108 7.77 13.98 7.17
N ALA A 109 8.87 14.51 7.69
CA ALA A 109 9.51 15.74 7.25
C ALA A 109 11.00 15.66 7.57
N TRP A 110 11.83 16.38 6.83
CA TRP A 110 13.27 16.47 7.04
C TRP A 110 13.80 17.86 6.65
N TRP A 111 14.97 18.21 7.19
CA TRP A 111 15.68 19.41 6.77
C TRP A 111 16.34 19.16 5.41
N ASP A 112 15.95 19.93 4.43
CA ASP A 112 16.56 19.91 3.12
C ASP A 112 17.66 20.98 3.04
N ARG A 113 18.88 20.54 2.71
CA ARG A 113 20.07 21.40 2.69
C ARG A 113 20.11 22.35 1.51
N ASP A 114 19.49 21.96 0.38
CA ASP A 114 19.52 22.73 -0.85
C ASP A 114 18.52 23.90 -0.76
N VAL A 115 17.32 23.63 -0.27
CA VAL A 115 16.29 24.66 -0.08
C VAL A 115 16.33 25.30 1.29
N LYS A 116 17.20 24.83 2.21
CA LYS A 116 17.47 25.38 3.57
C LYS A 116 16.22 25.55 4.42
N ARG A 117 15.32 24.57 4.38
CA ARG A 117 14.10 24.52 5.20
C ARG A 117 13.66 23.07 5.44
N THR A 118 12.74 22.92 6.37
CA THR A 118 12.05 21.65 6.52
C THR A 118 11.10 21.41 5.33
N VAL A 119 11.21 20.23 4.72
CA VAL A 119 10.37 19.74 3.63
C VAL A 119 9.48 18.63 4.16
N TYR A 120 8.19 18.68 3.86
CA TYR A 120 7.27 17.60 4.18
C TYR A 120 7.29 16.54 3.08
N CYS A 121 7.15 15.27 3.46
CA CYS A 121 7.43 14.13 2.57
C CYS A 121 6.64 14.09 1.26
N THR A 122 5.44 14.66 1.23
CA THR A 122 4.58 14.71 0.04
C THR A 122 4.33 16.14 -0.46
N GLU A 123 4.95 17.17 0.16
CA GLU A 123 4.67 18.55 -0.26
C GLU A 123 5.03 18.80 -1.72
N ASP A 124 4.12 19.45 -2.41
CA ASP A 124 4.33 19.93 -3.77
C ASP A 124 3.57 21.24 -4.00
N LYS A 125 4.32 22.34 -3.96
CA LYS A 125 3.75 23.69 -4.18
C LYS A 125 3.39 23.99 -5.64
N THR A 126 3.69 23.08 -6.55
CA THR A 126 3.34 23.21 -7.98
C THR A 126 1.94 22.72 -8.29
N VAL A 127 1.29 22.03 -7.35
CA VAL A 127 -0.07 21.52 -7.49
C VAL A 127 -1.04 22.23 -6.55
N ASN A 128 -2.31 22.17 -6.87
CA ASN A 128 -3.39 22.78 -6.10
C ASN A 128 -4.30 21.73 -5.47
N THR A 129 -4.99 22.13 -4.41
CA THR A 129 -6.02 21.33 -3.78
C THR A 129 -7.24 21.16 -4.70
N VAL A 130 -7.78 19.95 -4.73
CA VAL A 130 -9.03 19.62 -5.41
C VAL A 130 -10.02 19.04 -4.39
N GLY A 131 -11.15 19.68 -4.22
CA GLY A 131 -12.22 19.28 -3.28
C GLY A 131 -12.34 20.14 -2.04
N SER A 132 -11.41 21.08 -1.80
CA SER A 132 -11.52 22.11 -0.77
C SER A 132 -10.76 23.37 -1.19
N ASN A 133 -10.88 24.42 -0.36
CA ASN A 133 -10.16 25.71 -0.53
C ASN A 133 -8.95 25.85 0.40
N THR A 134 -8.50 24.75 1.02
CA THR A 134 -7.32 24.73 1.89
C THR A 134 -6.04 24.46 1.08
N ASP A 135 -4.90 24.57 1.72
CA ASP A 135 -3.58 24.20 1.17
C ASP A 135 -3.22 22.72 1.36
N LEU A 136 -4.07 21.94 2.05
CA LEU A 136 -3.81 20.53 2.39
C LEU A 136 -3.79 19.57 1.18
N GLY A 137 -4.18 20.05 0.01
CA GLY A 137 -4.06 19.30 -1.24
C GLY A 137 -2.81 19.63 -2.06
N GLN A 138 -1.90 20.50 -1.61
CA GLN A 138 -0.63 20.76 -2.28
C GLN A 138 0.36 19.64 -2.08
N MET A 139 0.00 18.43 -2.51
CA MET A 139 0.71 17.18 -2.24
C MET A 139 0.80 16.32 -3.51
N SER A 140 1.94 15.65 -3.69
CA SER A 140 2.20 14.71 -4.78
C SER A 140 3.29 13.70 -4.37
N PRO A 141 3.57 12.65 -5.15
CA PRO A 141 4.67 11.72 -4.91
C PRO A 141 6.04 12.28 -5.32
N LYS A 142 6.17 13.56 -5.59
CA LYS A 142 7.37 14.22 -6.14
C LYS A 142 8.68 13.87 -5.42
N ASN A 143 8.63 13.73 -4.09
CA ASN A 143 9.83 13.48 -3.28
C ASN A 143 10.20 11.99 -3.21
N LEU A 144 9.38 11.09 -3.74
CA LEU A 144 9.69 9.67 -3.86
C LEU A 144 10.62 9.47 -5.06
N LEU A 145 11.79 8.88 -4.86
CA LEU A 145 12.83 8.80 -5.90
C LEU A 145 12.80 7.51 -6.73
N VAL A 146 11.96 6.55 -6.35
CA VAL A 146 11.88 5.24 -7.00
C VAL A 146 10.42 4.85 -7.26
N THR A 147 10.22 3.87 -8.13
CA THR A 147 8.90 3.31 -8.43
C THR A 147 8.37 2.47 -7.26
N THR A 148 7.05 2.40 -7.16
CA THR A 148 6.35 1.49 -6.25
C THR A 148 5.88 0.25 -7.01
N ILE A 149 5.47 -0.80 -6.28
CA ILE A 149 4.81 -1.97 -6.90
C ILE A 149 3.57 -1.57 -7.71
N CYS A 150 2.92 -0.47 -7.33
CA CYS A 150 1.79 0.09 -8.06
C CYS A 150 2.21 0.71 -9.39
N ASP A 151 3.35 1.41 -9.42
CA ASP A 151 3.94 1.92 -10.67
C ASP A 151 4.35 0.76 -11.58
N GLU A 152 4.99 -0.28 -11.03
CA GLU A 152 5.37 -1.47 -11.76
C GLU A 152 4.15 -2.21 -12.33
N LEU A 153 3.04 -2.27 -11.60
CA LEU A 153 1.78 -2.80 -12.12
C LEU A 153 1.26 -1.99 -13.32
N LYS A 154 1.37 -0.67 -13.26
CA LYS A 154 1.00 0.19 -14.40
C LYS A 154 1.87 -0.10 -15.61
N LEU A 155 3.18 -0.21 -15.43
CA LEU A 155 4.13 -0.55 -16.50
C LEU A 155 3.86 -1.95 -17.07
N ALA A 156 3.74 -2.96 -16.22
CA ALA A 156 3.50 -4.34 -16.63
C ALA A 156 2.18 -4.55 -17.39
N THR A 157 1.22 -3.66 -17.22
CA THR A 157 -0.07 -3.71 -17.89
C THR A 157 -0.21 -2.67 -19.01
N ASN A 158 0.87 -2.03 -19.38
CA ASN A 158 0.88 -0.93 -20.34
C ASN A 158 -0.19 0.13 -19.99
N PHE A 159 -0.21 0.56 -18.73
CA PHE A 159 -1.12 1.56 -18.13
C PHE A 159 -2.62 1.20 -18.17
N LYS A 160 -2.97 -0.06 -18.44
CA LYS A 160 -4.37 -0.51 -18.42
C LYS A 160 -4.92 -0.72 -17.02
N SER A 161 -4.07 -1.08 -16.06
CA SER A 161 -4.48 -1.21 -14.66
C SER A 161 -4.84 0.14 -14.06
N LYS A 162 -5.77 0.13 -13.11
CA LYS A 162 -6.10 1.30 -12.29
C LYS A 162 -5.46 1.14 -10.93
N VAL A 163 -4.86 2.22 -10.44
CA VAL A 163 -4.26 2.34 -9.11
C VAL A 163 -4.92 3.51 -8.39
N ILE A 164 -5.40 3.26 -7.18
CA ILE A 164 -6.04 4.27 -6.34
C ILE A 164 -5.49 4.11 -4.92
N GLY A 165 -4.93 5.18 -4.35
CA GLY A 165 -4.55 5.28 -2.95
C GLY A 165 -5.63 5.98 -2.13
N ILE A 166 -5.93 5.49 -0.95
CA ILE A 166 -6.89 6.13 -0.03
C ILE A 166 -6.34 6.03 1.39
N ALA A 167 -6.21 7.15 2.08
CA ALA A 167 -5.80 7.17 3.48
C ALA A 167 -6.27 8.45 4.18
N LEU A 168 -6.36 8.45 5.51
CA LEU A 168 -6.65 9.65 6.28
C LEU A 168 -5.55 10.72 6.11
N LYS A 169 -4.30 10.29 5.97
CA LYS A 169 -3.15 11.18 5.73
C LYS A 169 -2.68 11.07 4.29
N ASP A 170 -2.39 12.19 3.66
CA ASP A 170 -1.84 12.29 2.32
C ASP A 170 -0.71 11.29 2.05
N ARG A 171 0.29 11.21 2.92
CA ARG A 171 1.44 10.33 2.81
C ARG A 171 1.08 8.83 2.81
N GLY A 172 -0.01 8.46 3.49
CA GLY A 172 -0.50 7.08 3.52
C GLY A 172 -1.21 6.65 2.23
N GLY A 173 -1.76 7.60 1.47
CA GLY A 173 -2.39 7.35 0.18
C GLY A 173 -1.44 7.56 -1.00
N ILE A 174 -0.67 8.65 -0.99
CA ILE A 174 0.18 9.08 -2.09
C ILE A 174 1.41 8.17 -2.27
N LEU A 175 2.19 7.97 -1.20
CA LEU A 175 3.46 7.25 -1.28
C LEU A 175 3.28 5.78 -1.70
N PRO A 176 2.30 5.02 -1.16
CA PRO A 176 1.99 3.68 -1.66
C PRO A 176 1.51 3.64 -3.11
N ALA A 177 0.70 4.60 -3.51
CA ALA A 177 0.12 4.64 -4.85
C ALA A 177 1.17 4.92 -5.94
N GLY A 178 2.25 5.63 -5.59
CA GLY A 178 3.36 5.93 -6.50
C GLY A 178 3.04 7.06 -7.49
N HIS A 179 3.91 7.16 -8.51
CA HIS A 179 3.89 8.27 -9.48
C HIS A 179 2.81 8.12 -10.55
N ALA A 180 2.51 6.89 -10.95
CA ALA A 180 1.61 6.60 -12.06
C ALA A 180 0.17 6.29 -11.63
N ALA A 181 -0.18 6.56 -10.37
CA ALA A 181 -1.53 6.31 -9.85
C ALA A 181 -2.59 7.12 -10.59
N ASN A 182 -3.77 6.53 -10.75
CA ASN A 182 -4.93 7.21 -11.32
C ASN A 182 -5.54 8.21 -10.34
N ALA A 183 -5.41 7.93 -9.04
CA ALA A 183 -5.88 8.81 -7.98
C ALA A 183 -5.19 8.51 -6.65
N ALA A 184 -5.08 9.51 -5.80
CA ALA A 184 -4.90 9.37 -4.37
C ALA A 184 -5.88 10.33 -3.67
N TYR A 185 -6.56 9.83 -2.63
CA TYR A 185 -7.50 10.62 -1.84
C TYR A 185 -7.05 10.62 -0.39
N TRP A 186 -7.16 11.78 0.26
CA TRP A 186 -6.87 11.94 1.68
C TRP A 186 -7.86 12.90 2.33
N TYR A 187 -7.82 12.97 3.65
CA TYR A 187 -8.81 13.69 4.41
C TYR A 187 -8.30 15.08 4.79
N ASP A 188 -9.07 16.09 4.44
CA ASP A 188 -8.87 17.47 4.89
C ASP A 188 -9.62 17.67 6.22
N SER A 189 -8.86 17.64 7.31
CA SER A 189 -9.41 17.78 8.66
C SER A 189 -9.91 19.19 8.98
N LYS A 190 -9.53 20.21 8.21
CA LYS A 190 -10.03 21.58 8.40
C LYS A 190 -11.48 21.74 7.97
N VAL A 191 -11.91 20.96 6.97
CA VAL A 191 -13.25 21.05 6.38
C VAL A 191 -14.04 19.73 6.44
N GLY A 192 -13.43 18.67 6.95
CA GLY A 192 -14.12 17.37 7.11
C GLY A 192 -14.44 16.67 5.79
N LYS A 193 -13.59 16.79 4.76
CA LYS A 193 -13.83 16.27 3.41
C LYS A 193 -12.66 15.46 2.88
N TRP A 194 -12.96 14.50 2.02
CA TRP A 194 -11.96 13.84 1.19
C TRP A 194 -11.58 14.71 0.02
N ILE A 195 -10.28 14.87 -0.18
CA ILE A 195 -9.68 15.74 -1.19
C ILE A 195 -8.62 14.98 -1.99
N THR A 196 -8.14 15.63 -3.04
CA THR A 196 -6.98 15.21 -3.82
C THR A 196 -6.18 16.45 -4.27
N SER A 197 -5.27 16.29 -5.20
CA SER A 197 -4.53 17.38 -5.83
C SER A 197 -4.69 17.39 -7.34
N THR A 198 -4.32 18.54 -7.94
CA THR A 198 -4.26 18.66 -9.40
C THR A 198 -3.18 17.79 -10.05
N TYR A 199 -2.32 17.13 -9.27
CA TYR A 199 -1.44 16.06 -9.75
C TYR A 199 -2.24 14.92 -10.37
N TYR A 200 -3.34 14.53 -9.75
CA TYR A 200 -4.15 13.38 -10.17
C TYR A 200 -5.32 13.78 -11.07
N MET A 201 -6.02 14.85 -10.74
CA MET A 201 -7.23 15.27 -11.46
C MET A 201 -7.58 16.74 -11.23
N LYS A 202 -8.41 17.29 -12.09
CA LYS A 202 -8.87 18.69 -11.98
C LYS A 202 -10.12 18.84 -11.11
N GLU A 203 -10.94 17.81 -11.00
CA GLU A 203 -12.21 17.78 -10.26
C GLU A 203 -12.39 16.44 -9.57
N LEU A 204 -13.04 16.46 -8.40
CA LEU A 204 -13.40 15.22 -7.72
C LEU A 204 -14.47 14.46 -8.52
N PRO A 205 -14.36 13.12 -8.65
CA PRO A 205 -15.42 12.35 -9.27
C PRO A 205 -16.71 12.39 -8.42
N ALA A 206 -17.84 12.20 -9.09
CA ALA A 206 -19.16 12.31 -8.45
C ALA A 206 -19.29 11.50 -7.17
N TRP A 207 -18.79 10.24 -7.16
CA TRP A 207 -18.87 9.37 -6.00
C TRP A 207 -18.12 9.90 -4.75
N VAL A 208 -17.01 10.65 -4.94
CA VAL A 208 -16.31 11.30 -3.82
C VAL A 208 -17.10 12.50 -3.33
N ASN A 209 -17.67 13.30 -4.24
CA ASN A 209 -18.53 14.41 -3.86
C ASN A 209 -19.78 13.92 -3.11
N ASP A 210 -20.41 12.85 -3.59
CA ASP A 210 -21.57 12.23 -2.95
C ASP A 210 -21.22 11.72 -1.54
N PHE A 211 -20.04 11.13 -1.37
CA PHE A 211 -19.56 10.72 -0.06
C PHE A 211 -19.34 11.91 0.87
N ASN A 212 -18.65 12.96 0.38
CA ASN A 212 -18.39 14.19 1.14
C ASN A 212 -19.69 14.89 1.58
N ASN A 213 -20.73 14.83 0.76
CA ASN A 213 -22.02 15.47 1.04
C ASN A 213 -22.87 14.72 2.12
N GLN A 214 -22.45 13.53 2.53
CA GLN A 214 -23.15 12.78 3.58
C GLN A 214 -22.90 13.32 4.99
N ASN A 215 -21.95 14.24 5.17
CA ASN A 215 -21.63 14.88 6.45
C ASN A 215 -21.38 13.87 7.60
N TRP A 216 -20.56 12.86 7.33
CA TRP A 216 -20.25 11.81 8.30
C TRP A 216 -19.62 12.34 9.58
N VAL A 217 -18.82 13.41 9.49
CA VAL A 217 -18.18 14.04 10.65
C VAL A 217 -19.23 14.47 11.66
N ASP A 218 -20.21 15.27 11.24
CA ASP A 218 -21.27 15.76 12.13
C ASP A 218 -22.11 14.61 12.71
N LYS A 219 -22.34 13.55 11.93
CA LYS A 219 -23.05 12.37 12.41
C LYS A 219 -22.29 11.66 13.52
N TYR A 220 -20.97 11.44 13.33
CA TYR A 220 -20.13 10.77 14.33
C TYR A 220 -19.95 11.62 15.59
N TYR A 221 -19.77 12.93 15.46
CA TYR A 221 -19.71 13.82 16.63
C TYR A 221 -21.00 13.79 17.46
N LYS A 222 -22.17 13.70 16.81
CA LYS A 222 -23.44 13.56 17.53
C LYS A 222 -23.60 12.22 18.25
N THR A 223 -23.07 11.16 17.69
CA THR A 223 -23.16 9.81 18.26
C THR A 223 -22.15 9.61 19.40
N GLY A 224 -21.00 10.31 19.33
CA GLY A 224 -19.89 10.11 20.23
C GLY A 224 -19.16 8.78 20.01
N TRP A 225 -18.27 8.45 20.92
CA TRP A 225 -17.52 7.19 20.91
C TRP A 225 -17.74 6.44 22.21
N SER A 226 -17.90 5.13 22.15
CA SER A 226 -18.05 4.26 23.32
C SER A 226 -17.25 2.98 23.13
N LEU A 227 -16.90 2.33 24.23
CA LEU A 227 -16.28 1.02 24.19
C LEU A 227 -17.22 -0.01 23.53
N LEU A 228 -16.65 -0.88 22.70
CA LEU A 228 -17.38 -1.95 22.01
C LEU A 228 -17.91 -3.01 23.01
N TYR A 229 -17.17 -3.27 24.08
CA TYR A 229 -17.49 -4.24 25.12
C TYR A 229 -17.50 -3.57 26.50
N PRO A 230 -18.06 -4.21 27.53
CA PRO A 230 -17.98 -3.69 28.90
C PRO A 230 -16.53 -3.45 29.34
N ALA A 231 -16.26 -2.32 30.01
CA ALA A 231 -14.92 -1.91 30.41
C ALA A 231 -14.17 -3.00 31.19
N SER A 232 -14.86 -3.73 32.06
CA SER A 232 -14.30 -4.83 32.87
C SER A 232 -13.73 -6.00 32.04
N THR A 233 -14.08 -6.08 30.77
CA THR A 233 -13.58 -7.16 29.89
C THR A 233 -12.25 -6.84 29.20
N TYR A 234 -11.74 -5.62 29.33
CA TYR A 234 -10.48 -5.19 28.71
C TYR A 234 -9.25 -5.52 29.58
N ILE A 235 -9.16 -6.78 30.00
CA ILE A 235 -8.10 -7.26 30.91
C ILE A 235 -6.68 -7.19 30.31
N GLN A 236 -6.57 -7.07 28.98
CA GLN A 236 -5.28 -6.92 28.26
C GLN A 236 -4.80 -5.47 28.22
N SER A 237 -5.62 -4.52 28.60
CA SER A 237 -5.32 -3.10 28.63
C SER A 237 -4.88 -2.65 30.03
N THR A 238 -4.12 -1.56 30.10
CA THR A 238 -3.89 -0.84 31.36
C THR A 238 -5.18 -0.14 31.81
N ALA A 239 -5.22 0.31 33.06
CA ALA A 239 -6.28 1.20 33.49
C ALA A 239 -6.26 2.48 32.68
N ASP A 240 -7.43 3.03 32.43
CA ASP A 240 -7.65 4.33 31.82
C ASP A 240 -7.13 5.48 32.72
N GLU A 241 -7.00 6.68 32.18
CA GLU A 241 -6.55 7.88 32.91
C GLU A 241 -5.11 7.77 33.43
N LYS A 242 -4.17 7.51 32.53
CA LYS A 242 -2.72 7.54 32.87
C LYS A 242 -2.15 8.95 32.73
N SER A 243 -1.17 9.26 33.57
CA SER A 243 -0.48 10.59 33.58
C SER A 243 0.19 10.96 32.25
N TYR A 244 0.45 9.99 31.37
CA TYR A 244 1.02 10.20 30.03
C TYR A 244 -0.03 10.33 28.93
N GLU A 245 -1.30 10.21 29.26
CA GLU A 245 -2.40 10.37 28.31
C GLU A 245 -2.78 11.85 28.22
N GLY A 246 -3.18 12.28 27.03
CA GLY A 246 -3.70 13.63 26.83
C GLY A 246 -5.13 13.78 27.35
N ALA A 247 -5.69 14.97 27.17
CA ALA A 247 -7.09 15.18 27.46
C ALA A 247 -7.96 14.23 26.62
N PRO A 248 -9.08 13.71 27.17
CA PRO A 248 -10.03 12.91 26.39
C PRO A 248 -10.46 13.67 25.14
N PHE A 249 -10.74 12.94 24.08
CA PHE A 249 -11.41 13.53 22.92
C PHE A 249 -12.79 14.04 23.40
N GLY A 250 -12.91 15.36 23.47
CA GLY A 250 -14.07 16.09 24.00
C GLY A 250 -15.33 15.92 23.19
#